data_2456210577fff9aafb5af71be6e097a5
#
_entry.id   2456210577fff9aafb5af71be6e097a5
#
_cell.length_a   1.000
_cell.length_b   1.000
_cell.length_c   1.000
_cell.angle_alpha   90.00
_cell.angle_beta   90.00
_cell.angle_gamma   90.00
#
_symmetry.space_group_name_H-M   'P 1'
#
loop_
_entity.id
_entity.type
_entity.pdbx_description
1 polymer ?
#
loop_
_entity_poly.entity_id
_entity_poly.type
_entity_poly.pdbx_seq_one_letter_code
_entity_poly.pdbx_strand_id
1 'polypeptide(L)'
;MAEEGPRRRPTAARSLDTTSGGGLDRTLDMHMLTPMSGSPAVPGVEGVPTEPDLPLSHESDAEPEAASSPLVPPERLGEPQAAPGASLSPWGLATRLYSGARHLISDPRLIGALRAGPRVGLFLARGRRRAASAGEDDSIVPVRPTPSLALQAYLDEVLIALFRHPDLLPRLDDYAPAAADLAGTRDLFSTRGWLEHPAEYHRNPEVPDDVRAWHGRVAGLGYEHITFTSGWEPEGEGPGRSRWLSHEANRTVHARVSRAPGREHKSWLICAHGFGMGTSASMDLRAFRTKQLHRRGINVVVPVLPLHGPRASGRVRGEDLMTIDLVDAIHGMAQATWDLRRVIRWVRETQGAESVGVIGYSLGALVAALVAATEDDLACVIAGVPVVDLLDLYRRHSPPDIARLADAHGVLGQVAADAHSVVSPLALDCKVPFERRYVFAGLADRMSTFGQARKLWLHWDRPALATYAGSHVGFFFSGRVRRFVDDAVSNSFPSDPGDP
;
A
#
# COMPACT_ATOMS: atom_id res chain seq x y z
N MET A 1 -38.77 -58.04 -26.50
CA MET A 1 -39.98 -57.47 -25.91
C MET A 1 -39.58 -56.09 -25.50
N ALA A 2 -39.75 -55.20 -26.36
CA ALA A 2 -40.85 -54.22 -26.56
C ALA A 2 -40.55 -53.00 -25.70
N GLU A 3 -40.09 -51.92 -26.30
CA GLU A 3 -40.84 -50.81 -26.94
C GLU A 3 -41.05 -49.72 -25.91
N GLU A 4 -40.88 -48.47 -26.10
CA GLU A 4 -40.75 -47.45 -27.11
C GLU A 4 -40.44 -46.13 -26.38
N GLY A 5 -39.65 -45.28 -26.79
CA GLY A 5 -39.51 -44.00 -27.30
C GLY A 5 -40.76 -43.22 -27.70
N PRO A 6 -40.62 -41.97 -28.22
CA PRO A 6 -40.06 -40.70 -27.75
C PRO A 6 -41.01 -39.50 -27.97
N ARG A 7 -40.46 -38.22 -28.04
CA ARG A 7 -41.06 -36.98 -28.61
C ARG A 7 -41.63 -35.99 -27.60
N ARG A 8 -41.61 -34.64 -27.74
CA ARG A 8 -41.14 -33.65 -28.73
C ARG A 8 -41.13 -32.28 -28.09
N ARG A 9 -40.30 -31.39 -28.60
CA ARG A 9 -40.52 -29.94 -28.56
C ARG A 9 -41.71 -29.54 -29.44
N PRO A 10 -42.33 -28.36 -29.34
CA PRO A 10 -41.86 -27.13 -29.97
C PRO A 10 -42.24 -25.81 -29.25
N THR A 11 -41.43 -24.76 -29.41
CA THR A 11 -41.60 -23.52 -30.21
C THR A 11 -42.91 -22.74 -30.10
N ALA A 12 -42.84 -21.46 -29.75
CA ALA A 12 -43.18 -20.38 -30.66
C ALA A 12 -43.15 -19.00 -29.98
N ALA A 13 -42.60 -18.06 -30.70
CA ALA A 13 -42.59 -16.62 -30.52
C ALA A 13 -43.98 -15.99 -30.63
N ARG A 14 -44.18 -14.83 -30.01
CA ARG A 14 -45.07 -13.80 -30.55
C ARG A 14 -44.56 -12.42 -30.19
N SER A 15 -44.19 -11.70 -31.21
CA SER A 15 -44.13 -10.25 -31.34
C SER A 15 -45.56 -9.64 -31.28
N LEU A 16 -45.65 -8.46 -30.73
CA LEU A 16 -46.67 -7.49 -31.13
C LEU A 16 -46.10 -6.07 -31.05
N ASP A 17 -46.01 -5.50 -32.23
CA ASP A 17 -45.87 -4.10 -32.60
C ASP A 17 -47.17 -3.33 -32.26
N THR A 18 -47.03 -2.04 -32.00
CA THR A 18 -47.71 -0.89 -32.65
C THR A 18 -47.61 0.37 -31.76
N THR A 19 -46.81 1.34 -32.24
CA THR A 19 -47.19 2.61 -32.92
C THR A 19 -47.91 3.66 -32.08
N SER A 20 -47.35 4.78 -31.98
CA SER A 20 -47.57 6.15 -32.51
C SER A 20 -47.24 7.16 -31.40
N GLY A 21 -46.62 8.28 -31.55
CA GLY A 21 -46.45 9.18 -32.67
C GLY A 21 -46.32 10.58 -32.03
N GLY A 22 -45.54 11.44 -32.57
CA GLY A 22 -45.52 12.85 -32.15
C GLY A 22 -44.13 13.47 -32.09
N GLY A 23 -43.72 13.96 -33.20
CA GLY A 23 -42.53 14.73 -33.45
C GLY A 23 -42.66 16.18 -33.05
N LEU A 24 -41.55 16.83 -32.86
CA LEU A 24 -41.34 18.24 -33.17
C LEU A 24 -39.86 18.47 -33.43
N ASP A 25 -39.66 18.71 -34.67
CA ASP A 25 -38.49 19.23 -35.39
C ASP A 25 -38.13 20.64 -34.89
N ARG A 26 -36.90 20.95 -34.64
CA ARG A 26 -36.29 22.28 -34.80
C ARG A 26 -34.77 22.15 -35.00
N THR A 27 -34.41 22.14 -36.27
CA THR A 27 -33.15 22.63 -36.86
C THR A 27 -32.94 24.09 -36.51
N LEU A 28 -31.72 24.45 -36.12
CA LEU A 28 -31.14 25.76 -36.33
C LEU A 28 -29.60 25.67 -36.43
N ASP A 29 -29.19 25.75 -37.66
CA ASP A 29 -28.16 26.48 -38.35
C ASP A 29 -26.79 26.71 -37.69
N MET A 30 -25.84 26.20 -38.43
CA MET A 30 -24.41 26.52 -38.52
C MET A 30 -24.18 27.98 -38.90
N HIS A 31 -23.37 28.70 -38.19
CA HIS A 31 -22.60 29.81 -38.77
C HIS A 31 -21.10 29.65 -38.46
N MET A 32 -20.40 29.47 -39.56
CA MET A 32 -18.94 29.65 -39.67
C MET A 32 -18.55 31.09 -39.37
N LEU A 33 -17.41 31.30 -38.73
CA LEU A 33 -16.54 32.46 -38.95
C LEU A 33 -15.08 32.00 -38.78
N THR A 34 -14.38 32.13 -39.89
CA THR A 34 -12.95 31.96 -40.14
C THR A 34 -12.14 33.20 -39.69
N PRO A 35 -10.81 33.14 -39.70
CA PRO A 35 -9.95 33.86 -38.79
C PRO A 35 -9.46 35.20 -39.29
N MET A 36 -9.12 36.10 -38.38
CA MET A 36 -8.34 37.29 -38.72
C MET A 36 -6.96 37.29 -38.08
N SER A 37 -6.00 37.27 -38.92
CA SER A 37 -4.59 37.61 -38.72
C SER A 37 -4.39 39.05 -38.28
N GLY A 38 -3.42 39.26 -37.37
CA GLY A 38 -2.97 40.62 -37.06
C GLY A 38 -1.97 40.66 -35.93
N SER A 39 -0.71 40.53 -36.26
CA SER A 39 0.41 41.03 -35.46
C SER A 39 0.48 42.56 -35.54
N PRO A 40 0.93 43.22 -34.49
CA PRO A 40 1.93 44.27 -34.73
C PRO A 40 3.17 44.16 -33.81
N ALA A 41 4.20 44.75 -34.37
CA ALA A 41 5.59 44.77 -34.08
C ALA A 41 6.01 45.40 -32.76
N VAL A 42 7.18 44.99 -32.34
CA VAL A 42 8.06 45.49 -31.26
C VAL A 42 8.56 46.92 -31.59
N PRO A 43 8.87 47.74 -30.59
CA PRO A 43 10.07 48.54 -30.65
C PRO A 43 11.03 48.20 -29.48
N GLY A 44 12.32 48.14 -29.86
CA GLY A 44 13.43 47.91 -28.94
C GLY A 44 13.80 49.19 -28.16
N VAL A 45 14.49 48.97 -27.08
CA VAL A 45 15.40 49.95 -26.44
C VAL A 45 16.66 49.24 -25.95
N GLU A 46 17.74 49.85 -26.39
CA GLU A 46 19.15 49.58 -26.04
C GLU A 46 19.47 49.79 -24.56
N GLY A 47 20.60 49.21 -24.14
CA GLY A 47 21.31 49.67 -22.96
C GLY A 47 21.98 48.58 -22.13
N VAL A 48 23.14 48.09 -22.58
CA VAL A 48 24.15 47.44 -21.76
C VAL A 48 24.99 48.49 -21.06
N PRO A 49 25.40 48.36 -19.83
CA PRO A 49 26.73 48.78 -19.41
C PRO A 49 27.56 47.63 -18.86
N THR A 50 28.78 47.64 -19.31
CA THR A 50 29.97 46.87 -19.05
C THR A 50 30.40 46.86 -17.59
N GLU A 51 31.00 45.73 -17.19
CA GLU A 51 31.81 45.50 -16.00
C GLU A 51 32.94 46.53 -15.84
N PRO A 52 33.49 46.68 -14.63
CA PRO A 52 34.90 46.95 -14.47
C PRO A 52 35.67 45.78 -13.81
N ASP A 53 36.81 45.54 -14.43
CA ASP A 53 37.91 44.67 -14.00
C ASP A 53 38.39 44.94 -12.54
N LEU A 54 38.71 43.87 -11.83
CA LEU A 54 39.65 43.90 -10.72
C LEU A 54 40.60 42.69 -10.77
N PRO A 55 41.80 42.82 -10.30
CA PRO A 55 43.00 42.17 -10.83
C PRO A 55 43.33 40.81 -10.25
N LEU A 56 44.00 40.02 -11.08
CA LEU A 56 44.72 38.79 -10.74
C LEU A 56 45.81 39.05 -9.72
N SER A 57 45.80 38.34 -8.59
CA SER A 57 47.00 38.12 -7.77
C SER A 57 47.33 36.63 -7.73
N HIS A 58 48.55 36.36 -8.18
CA HIS A 58 49.25 35.09 -8.18
C HIS A 58 49.66 34.66 -6.77
N GLU A 59 49.99 33.34 -6.68
CA GLU A 59 50.72 32.62 -5.65
C GLU A 59 49.81 31.90 -4.63
N SER A 60 50.04 30.64 -4.26
CA SER A 60 51.15 29.73 -4.46
C SER A 60 50.66 28.28 -4.20
N ASP A 61 51.35 27.35 -4.86
CA ASP A 61 51.27 25.92 -4.65
C ASP A 61 51.51 25.51 -3.19
N ALA A 62 50.59 24.81 -2.57
CA ALA A 62 50.85 23.90 -1.46
C ALA A 62 49.76 22.83 -1.42
N GLU A 63 50.11 21.63 -1.84
CA GLU A 63 49.33 20.42 -1.55
C GLU A 63 49.23 20.24 -0.02
N PRO A 64 48.09 19.90 0.53
CA PRO A 64 48.06 19.27 1.85
C PRO A 64 48.01 17.75 1.71
N GLU A 65 49.01 17.12 2.27
CA GLU A 65 49.12 15.70 2.57
C GLU A 65 47.79 15.11 3.08
N ALA A 66 47.45 13.96 2.53
CA ALA A 66 46.39 13.09 3.01
C ALA A 66 46.71 12.57 4.41
N ALA A 67 46.17 13.18 5.42
CA ALA A 67 46.15 12.63 6.76
C ALA A 67 45.11 11.51 6.83
N SER A 68 45.56 10.27 6.78
CA SER A 68 44.81 9.08 7.10
C SER A 68 44.44 9.10 8.60
N SER A 69 43.18 9.43 8.90
CA SER A 69 42.64 9.19 10.23
C SER A 69 42.34 7.69 10.40
N PRO A 70 42.74 7.07 11.50
CA PRO A 70 42.48 5.67 11.77
C PRO A 70 40.98 5.47 12.06
N LEU A 71 40.41 4.45 11.44
CA LEU A 71 39.07 3.93 11.72
C LEU A 71 38.96 3.55 13.20
N VAL A 72 38.18 4.28 13.96
CA VAL A 72 37.77 3.90 15.31
C VAL A 72 36.75 2.76 15.17
N PRO A 73 36.99 1.59 15.81
CA PRO A 73 36.01 0.52 15.85
C PRO A 73 34.77 0.98 16.67
N PRO A 74 33.55 0.50 16.36
CA PRO A 74 32.39 0.86 17.14
C PRO A 74 32.59 0.35 18.57
N GLU A 75 32.65 1.26 19.54
CA GLU A 75 32.61 0.97 20.94
C GLU A 75 31.38 0.13 21.23
N ARG A 76 31.60 -1.04 21.83
CA ARG A 76 30.56 -1.82 22.47
C ARG A 76 29.95 -0.94 23.53
N LEU A 77 28.66 -0.64 23.40
CA LEU A 77 27.87 -0.03 24.47
C LEU A 77 28.02 -0.94 25.70
N GLY A 78 28.72 -0.41 26.70
CA GLY A 78 28.97 -1.10 27.94
C GLY A 78 27.66 -1.49 28.62
N GLU A 79 27.61 -2.73 29.08
CA GLU A 79 26.61 -3.18 30.02
C GLU A 79 26.57 -2.22 31.22
N PRO A 80 25.39 -1.84 31.72
CA PRO A 80 25.31 -1.02 32.92
C PRO A 80 25.91 -1.82 34.09
N GLN A 81 27.03 -1.33 34.61
CA GLN A 81 27.64 -1.88 35.82
C GLN A 81 26.63 -1.78 36.98
N ALA A 82 26.24 -2.93 37.48
CA ALA A 82 25.44 -3.02 38.69
C ALA A 82 26.25 -2.47 39.86
N ALA A 83 25.72 -1.45 40.54
CA ALA A 83 26.28 -0.95 41.79
C ALA A 83 26.32 -2.08 42.86
N PRO A 84 27.44 -2.29 43.54
CA PRO A 84 27.52 -3.34 44.56
C PRO A 84 26.77 -2.89 45.81
N GLY A 85 25.83 -3.71 46.29
CA GLY A 85 25.34 -3.68 47.67
C GLY A 85 23.95 -3.14 47.91
N ALA A 86 22.95 -3.53 47.16
CA ALA A 86 21.56 -3.39 47.61
C ALA A 86 21.05 -4.74 48.15
N SER A 87 20.96 -4.85 49.46
CA SER A 87 20.31 -5.96 50.11
C SER A 87 18.86 -6.09 49.60
N LEU A 88 18.55 -7.24 49.01
CA LEU A 88 17.19 -7.58 48.58
C LEU A 88 16.30 -7.81 49.80
N SER A 89 15.74 -6.75 50.35
CA SER A 89 14.67 -6.90 51.34
C SER A 89 13.41 -7.45 50.65
N PRO A 90 12.64 -8.33 51.27
CA PRO A 90 11.37 -8.83 50.70
C PRO A 90 10.41 -7.71 50.30
N TRP A 91 10.46 -6.56 50.93
CA TRP A 91 9.68 -5.35 50.62
C TRP A 91 10.19 -4.64 49.39
N GLY A 92 11.50 -4.60 49.14
CA GLY A 92 12.08 -4.02 47.92
C GLY A 92 11.75 -4.85 46.68
N LEU A 93 11.69 -6.19 46.83
CA LEU A 93 11.26 -7.08 45.73
C LEU A 93 9.75 -6.94 45.48
N ALA A 94 8.93 -6.87 46.54
CA ALA A 94 7.49 -6.65 46.42
C ALA A 94 7.15 -5.29 45.77
N THR A 95 7.89 -4.23 46.12
CA THR A 95 7.69 -2.90 45.53
C THR A 95 8.11 -2.87 44.03
N ARG A 96 9.19 -3.54 43.67
CA ARG A 96 9.62 -3.67 42.25
C ARG A 96 8.67 -4.55 41.44
N LEU A 97 8.16 -5.64 42.02
CA LEU A 97 7.14 -6.48 41.39
C LEU A 97 5.80 -5.71 41.26
N TYR A 98 5.42 -4.93 42.26
CA TYR A 98 4.19 -4.13 42.25
C TYR A 98 4.27 -2.94 41.30
N SER A 99 5.41 -2.23 41.22
CA SER A 99 5.64 -1.16 40.23
C SER A 99 5.76 -1.75 38.84
N GLY A 100 6.47 -2.87 38.63
CA GLY A 100 6.54 -3.57 37.36
C GLY A 100 5.17 -4.09 36.91
N ALA A 101 4.36 -4.64 37.81
CA ALA A 101 3.00 -5.09 37.54
C ALA A 101 2.06 -3.90 37.19
N ARG A 102 2.20 -2.76 37.87
CA ARG A 102 1.42 -1.55 37.55
C ARG A 102 1.77 -1.00 36.19
N HIS A 103 3.05 -0.95 35.78
CA HIS A 103 3.45 -0.54 34.44
C HIS A 103 2.97 -1.53 33.37
N LEU A 104 3.00 -2.83 33.65
CA LEU A 104 2.45 -3.85 32.76
C LEU A 104 0.92 -3.74 32.60
N ILE A 105 0.19 -3.49 33.70
CA ILE A 105 -1.28 -3.37 33.68
C ILE A 105 -1.76 -2.04 33.05
N SER A 106 -0.92 -1.02 33.04
CA SER A 106 -1.24 0.28 32.42
C SER A 106 -0.79 0.40 30.95
N ASP A 107 -0.09 -0.57 30.39
CA ASP A 107 0.28 -0.55 28.98
C ASP A 107 -0.99 -0.73 28.10
N PRO A 108 -1.35 0.28 27.29
CA PRO A 108 -2.53 0.20 26.41
C PRO A 108 -2.49 -0.97 25.44
N ARG A 109 -1.29 -1.47 25.10
CA ARG A 109 -1.09 -2.64 24.23
C ARG A 109 -1.49 -3.91 24.95
N LEU A 110 -1.08 -4.07 26.21
CA LEU A 110 -1.44 -5.21 27.02
C LEU A 110 -2.94 -5.23 27.33
N ILE A 111 -3.52 -4.06 27.67
CA ILE A 111 -4.97 -3.91 27.87
C ILE A 111 -5.71 -4.24 26.55
N GLY A 112 -5.19 -3.80 25.40
CA GLY A 112 -5.73 -4.11 24.09
C GLY A 112 -5.72 -5.62 23.80
N ALA A 113 -4.60 -6.29 24.09
CA ALA A 113 -4.45 -7.74 23.94
C ALA A 113 -5.39 -8.53 24.88
N LEU A 114 -5.54 -8.11 26.13
CA LEU A 114 -6.48 -8.73 27.10
C LEU A 114 -7.95 -8.56 26.66
N ARG A 115 -8.29 -7.44 26.02
CA ARG A 115 -9.63 -7.20 25.47
C ARG A 115 -9.90 -7.92 24.15
N ALA A 116 -8.89 -8.54 23.53
CA ALA A 116 -9.04 -9.29 22.27
C ALA A 116 -9.99 -10.48 22.42
N GLY A 117 -9.90 -11.23 23.53
CA GLY A 117 -10.77 -12.39 23.80
C GLY A 117 -12.27 -12.06 23.76
N PRO A 118 -12.79 -11.11 24.56
CA PRO A 118 -14.17 -10.67 24.52
C PRO A 118 -14.62 -10.16 23.15
N ARG A 119 -13.76 -9.41 22.42
CA ARG A 119 -14.06 -8.91 21.07
C ARG A 119 -14.21 -10.03 20.05
N VAL A 120 -13.36 -11.04 20.11
CA VAL A 120 -13.46 -12.24 19.26
C VAL A 120 -14.71 -13.03 19.60
N GLY A 121 -15.01 -13.25 20.90
CA GLY A 121 -16.24 -13.90 21.32
C GLY A 121 -17.50 -13.22 20.77
N LEU A 122 -17.57 -11.90 20.87
CA LEU A 122 -18.66 -11.10 20.31
C LEU A 122 -18.74 -11.17 18.79
N PHE A 123 -17.61 -11.16 18.11
CA PHE A 123 -17.52 -11.31 16.64
C PHE A 123 -18.08 -12.67 16.19
N LEU A 124 -17.65 -13.75 16.84
CA LEU A 124 -18.11 -15.10 16.50
C LEU A 124 -19.60 -15.29 16.83
N ALA A 125 -20.08 -14.74 17.94
CA ALA A 125 -21.51 -14.76 18.30
C ALA A 125 -22.37 -13.98 17.31
N ARG A 126 -21.91 -12.81 16.87
CA ARG A 126 -22.61 -12.01 15.82
C ARG A 126 -22.57 -12.71 14.46
N GLY A 127 -21.46 -13.37 14.10
CA GLY A 127 -21.34 -14.18 12.90
C GLY A 127 -22.36 -15.34 12.88
N ARG A 128 -22.57 -16.02 14.01
CA ARG A 128 -23.60 -17.06 14.15
C ARG A 128 -25.01 -16.52 13.95
N ARG A 129 -25.33 -15.38 14.55
CA ARG A 129 -26.65 -14.74 14.41
C ARG A 129 -26.92 -14.29 12.97
N ARG A 130 -25.91 -13.69 12.30
CA ARG A 130 -26.01 -13.28 10.89
C ARG A 130 -26.14 -14.47 9.95
N ALA A 131 -25.43 -15.56 10.20
CA ALA A 131 -25.57 -16.80 9.43
C ALA A 131 -26.97 -17.41 9.56
N ALA A 132 -27.62 -17.23 10.72
CA ALA A 132 -29.01 -17.69 10.95
C ALA A 132 -30.06 -16.75 10.33
N SER A 133 -29.74 -15.48 10.10
CA SER A 133 -30.63 -14.46 9.52
C SER A 133 -30.36 -14.13 8.05
N ALA A 134 -29.34 -14.76 7.44
CA ALA A 134 -28.92 -14.51 6.06
C ALA A 134 -29.90 -15.15 5.07
N GLY A 135 -31.07 -14.54 4.91
CA GLY A 135 -32.03 -14.92 3.87
C GLY A 135 -31.95 -14.11 2.59
N GLU A 136 -31.29 -12.94 2.58
CA GLU A 136 -31.39 -12.03 1.42
C GLU A 136 -30.13 -11.18 1.11
N ASP A 137 -29.07 -11.20 1.92
CA ASP A 137 -27.85 -10.45 1.62
C ASP A 137 -26.69 -11.39 1.24
N ASP A 138 -26.53 -11.64 -0.06
CA ASP A 138 -25.41 -12.42 -0.66
C ASP A 138 -24.01 -11.85 -0.33
N SER A 139 -23.93 -10.71 0.35
CA SER A 139 -22.68 -10.04 0.68
C SER A 139 -21.99 -10.60 1.93
N ILE A 140 -22.68 -11.41 2.74
CA ILE A 140 -22.14 -11.94 4.00
C ILE A 140 -22.02 -13.45 3.89
N VAL A 141 -20.83 -13.93 3.55
CA VAL A 141 -20.54 -15.37 3.58
C VAL A 141 -20.48 -15.82 5.05
N PRO A 142 -21.37 -16.73 5.47
CA PRO A 142 -21.38 -17.20 6.85
C PRO A 142 -20.13 -18.04 7.14
N VAL A 143 -19.36 -17.64 8.14
CA VAL A 143 -18.18 -18.39 8.59
C VAL A 143 -18.54 -19.23 9.78
N ARG A 144 -18.34 -20.56 9.69
CA ARG A 144 -18.54 -21.47 10.83
C ARG A 144 -17.46 -21.19 11.89
N PRO A 145 -17.86 -20.89 13.15
CA PRO A 145 -16.89 -20.69 14.21
C PRO A 145 -16.18 -22.01 14.55
N THR A 146 -14.87 -22.03 14.37
CA THR A 146 -13.98 -23.12 14.77
C THR A 146 -12.95 -22.63 15.77
N PRO A 147 -12.34 -23.49 16.59
CA PRO A 147 -11.25 -23.09 17.48
C PRO A 147 -10.07 -22.44 16.71
N SER A 148 -9.74 -22.94 15.54
CA SER A 148 -8.70 -22.38 14.68
C SER A 148 -9.07 -20.95 14.22
N LEU A 149 -10.32 -20.71 13.82
CA LEU A 149 -10.78 -19.38 13.43
C LEU A 149 -10.75 -18.41 14.62
N ALA A 150 -11.15 -18.88 15.80
CA ALA A 150 -11.10 -18.07 17.01
C ALA A 150 -9.67 -17.64 17.35
N LEU A 151 -8.71 -18.56 17.25
CA LEU A 151 -7.29 -18.27 17.47
C LEU A 151 -6.76 -17.26 16.42
N GLN A 152 -7.07 -17.45 15.15
CA GLN A 152 -6.66 -16.54 14.10
C GLN A 152 -7.25 -15.12 14.28
N ALA A 153 -8.54 -15.03 14.57
CA ALA A 153 -9.19 -13.76 14.88
C ALA A 153 -8.63 -13.10 16.15
N TYR A 154 -8.21 -13.88 17.12
CA TYR A 154 -7.50 -13.39 18.31
C TYR A 154 -6.14 -12.81 17.96
N LEU A 155 -5.38 -13.48 17.08
CA LEU A 155 -4.09 -12.96 16.60
C LEU A 155 -4.25 -11.64 15.86
N ASP A 156 -5.28 -11.47 15.03
CA ASP A 156 -5.58 -10.18 14.38
C ASP A 156 -5.82 -9.08 15.44
N GLU A 157 -6.65 -9.32 16.46
CA GLU A 157 -6.92 -8.35 17.53
C GLU A 157 -5.66 -7.99 18.34
N VAL A 158 -4.79 -8.97 18.57
CA VAL A 158 -3.49 -8.74 19.24
C VAL A 158 -2.58 -7.86 18.36
N LEU A 159 -2.49 -8.16 17.07
CA LEU A 159 -1.69 -7.35 16.13
C LEU A 159 -2.25 -5.93 16.01
N ILE A 160 -3.56 -5.76 15.93
CA ILE A 160 -4.20 -4.44 15.95
C ILE A 160 -3.83 -3.67 17.22
N ALA A 161 -3.82 -4.35 18.37
CA ALA A 161 -3.45 -3.74 19.65
C ALA A 161 -1.97 -3.33 19.69
N LEU A 162 -1.08 -4.17 19.13
CA LEU A 162 0.37 -3.90 19.04
C LEU A 162 0.71 -2.76 18.08
N PHE A 163 -0.07 -2.59 17.02
CA PHE A 163 0.13 -1.49 16.05
C PHE A 163 -0.39 -0.14 16.55
N ARG A 164 -1.26 -0.12 17.56
CA ARG A 164 -1.72 1.10 18.21
C ARG A 164 -0.64 1.63 19.16
N HIS A 165 0.11 2.60 18.68
CA HIS A 165 1.11 3.25 19.52
C HIS A 165 0.45 4.37 20.33
N PRO A 166 0.60 4.42 21.68
CA PRO A 166 -0.03 5.47 22.52
C PRO A 166 0.37 6.88 22.11
N ASP A 167 1.64 7.07 21.69
CA ASP A 167 2.17 8.37 21.31
C ASP A 167 1.64 8.87 19.96
N LEU A 168 0.92 8.01 19.21
CA LEU A 168 0.27 8.37 17.94
C LEU A 168 -1.22 8.71 18.12
N LEU A 169 -1.73 8.62 19.35
CA LEU A 169 -3.10 9.06 19.64
C LEU A 169 -3.14 10.58 19.59
N PRO A 170 -4.06 11.17 18.79
CA PRO A 170 -4.13 12.62 18.65
C PRO A 170 -4.58 13.28 19.96
N ARG A 171 -4.05 14.46 20.19
CA ARG A 171 -4.54 15.39 21.22
C ARG A 171 -5.70 16.19 20.66
N LEU A 172 -6.45 16.86 21.54
CA LEU A 172 -7.59 17.67 21.09
C LEU A 172 -7.18 18.79 20.12
N ASP A 173 -6.00 19.37 20.31
CA ASP A 173 -5.49 20.46 19.48
C ASP A 173 -4.96 19.98 18.10
N ASP A 174 -4.83 18.68 17.87
CA ASP A 174 -4.32 18.14 16.60
C ASP A 174 -5.43 18.07 15.52
N TYR A 175 -6.71 18.06 15.90
CA TYR A 175 -7.81 17.85 14.96
C TYR A 175 -8.04 19.03 14.01
N ALA A 176 -7.98 20.27 14.52
CA ALA A 176 -8.23 21.45 13.71
C ALA A 176 -7.14 21.67 12.64
N PRO A 177 -5.83 21.54 12.95
CA PRO A 177 -4.77 21.57 11.95
C PRO A 177 -4.92 20.45 10.91
N ALA A 178 -5.21 19.20 11.34
CA ALA A 178 -5.40 18.09 10.43
C ALA A 178 -6.58 18.30 9.46
N ALA A 179 -7.69 18.85 9.95
CA ALA A 179 -8.84 19.22 9.12
C ALA A 179 -8.50 20.34 8.12
N ALA A 180 -7.71 21.34 8.55
CA ALA A 180 -7.25 22.44 7.70
C ALA A 180 -6.29 21.92 6.59
N ASP A 181 -5.36 21.04 6.93
CA ASP A 181 -4.46 20.39 5.97
C ASP A 181 -5.25 19.61 4.91
N LEU A 182 -6.27 18.84 5.31
CA LEU A 182 -7.15 18.12 4.38
C LEU A 182 -7.94 19.05 3.47
N ALA A 183 -8.47 20.15 4.03
CA ALA A 183 -9.20 21.15 3.24
C ALA A 183 -8.29 21.81 2.20
N GLY A 184 -7.09 22.25 2.62
CA GLY A 184 -6.09 22.82 1.70
C GLY A 184 -5.63 21.84 0.64
N THR A 185 -5.47 20.56 0.99
CA THR A 185 -5.11 19.50 0.05
C THR A 185 -6.22 19.26 -0.97
N ARG A 186 -7.48 19.17 -0.53
CA ARG A 186 -8.63 19.05 -1.44
C ARG A 186 -8.72 20.24 -2.40
N ASP A 187 -8.55 21.46 -1.90
CA ASP A 187 -8.63 22.69 -2.72
C ASP A 187 -7.48 22.74 -3.75
N LEU A 188 -6.26 22.32 -3.37
CA LEU A 188 -5.15 22.16 -4.29
C LEU A 188 -5.48 21.13 -5.38
N PHE A 189 -6.02 19.97 -5.00
CA PHE A 189 -6.35 18.90 -5.95
C PHE A 189 -7.50 19.29 -6.87
N SER A 190 -8.50 20.01 -6.38
CA SER A 190 -9.56 20.58 -7.21
C SER A 190 -9.02 21.58 -8.22
N THR A 191 -8.14 22.50 -7.78
CA THR A 191 -7.51 23.49 -8.66
C THR A 191 -6.67 22.86 -9.78
N ARG A 192 -6.08 21.68 -9.50
CA ARG A 192 -5.28 20.91 -10.44
C ARG A 192 -6.12 19.98 -11.34
N GLY A 193 -7.43 19.83 -11.09
CA GLY A 193 -8.31 18.91 -11.79
C GLY A 193 -8.15 17.45 -11.37
N TRP A 194 -7.39 17.18 -10.31
CA TRP A 194 -7.10 15.80 -9.88
C TRP A 194 -8.27 15.13 -9.12
N LEU A 195 -9.25 15.90 -8.67
CA LEU A 195 -10.47 15.31 -8.09
C LEU A 195 -11.36 14.71 -9.20
N GLU A 196 -11.38 15.32 -10.36
CA GLU A 196 -12.12 14.85 -11.55
C GLU A 196 -11.32 13.77 -12.31
N HIS A 197 -9.99 13.89 -12.31
CA HIS A 197 -9.07 13.00 -13.01
C HIS A 197 -7.96 12.48 -12.08
N PRO A 198 -8.28 11.60 -11.09
CA PRO A 198 -7.32 11.17 -10.06
C PRO A 198 -6.05 10.51 -10.61
N ALA A 199 -6.14 9.88 -11.78
CA ALA A 199 -4.98 9.25 -12.43
C ALA A 199 -3.88 10.26 -12.83
N GLU A 200 -4.23 11.51 -13.12
CA GLU A 200 -3.28 12.56 -13.51
C GLU A 200 -2.40 13.04 -12.36
N TYR A 201 -2.80 12.78 -11.12
CA TYR A 201 -1.96 13.02 -9.94
C TYR A 201 -0.69 12.16 -9.97
N HIS A 202 -0.75 10.96 -10.57
CA HIS A 202 0.36 10.02 -10.62
C HIS A 202 1.25 10.27 -11.84
N ARG A 203 2.24 11.15 -11.68
CA ARG A 203 3.25 11.43 -12.71
C ARG A 203 3.98 10.15 -13.15
N ASN A 204 4.49 10.14 -14.38
CA ASN A 204 5.33 9.04 -14.86
C ASN A 204 6.75 9.17 -14.29
N PRO A 205 7.26 8.19 -13.55
CA PRO A 205 8.60 8.25 -13.01
C PRO A 205 9.65 7.93 -14.08
N GLU A 206 10.86 8.41 -13.87
CA GLU A 206 12.04 8.02 -14.65
C GLU A 206 12.65 6.73 -14.12
N VAL A 207 13.46 6.06 -14.95
CA VAL A 207 14.28 4.92 -14.51
C VAL A 207 15.29 5.41 -13.48
N PRO A 208 15.49 4.70 -12.35
CA PRO A 208 16.54 5.05 -11.42
C PRO A 208 17.92 4.80 -12.06
N ASP A 209 18.79 5.79 -12.03
CA ASP A 209 20.16 5.77 -12.57
C ASP A 209 21.25 5.61 -11.50
N ASP A 210 20.89 5.76 -10.23
CA ASP A 210 21.77 5.72 -9.06
C ASP A 210 21.68 4.41 -8.26
N VAL A 211 21.29 3.30 -8.90
CA VAL A 211 21.07 2.01 -8.23
C VAL A 211 22.38 1.45 -7.68
N ARG A 212 22.39 1.21 -6.37
CA ARG A 212 23.49 0.52 -5.66
C ARG A 212 23.00 -0.82 -5.15
N ALA A 213 23.85 -1.85 -5.19
CA ALA A 213 23.45 -3.20 -4.82
C ALA A 213 24.48 -3.85 -3.87
N TRP A 214 23.99 -4.60 -2.90
CA TRP A 214 24.77 -5.45 -1.99
C TRP A 214 24.19 -6.85 -1.96
N HIS A 215 25.06 -7.84 -2.04
CA HIS A 215 24.64 -9.23 -1.96
C HIS A 215 24.40 -9.67 -0.52
N GLY A 216 23.31 -10.40 -0.31
CA GLY A 216 22.97 -11.03 0.96
C GLY A 216 22.47 -12.44 0.78
N ARG A 217 22.41 -13.18 1.88
CA ARG A 217 21.83 -14.51 1.91
C ARG A 217 20.96 -14.71 3.13
N VAL A 218 19.75 -15.22 2.96
CA VAL A 218 18.81 -15.49 4.05
C VAL A 218 18.02 -16.76 3.80
N ALA A 219 17.98 -17.66 4.76
CA ALA A 219 17.21 -18.91 4.69
C ALA A 219 17.49 -19.75 3.42
N GLY A 220 18.75 -19.71 2.95
CA GLY A 220 19.18 -20.41 1.75
C GLY A 220 18.80 -19.73 0.42
N LEU A 221 18.22 -18.51 0.46
CA LEU A 221 17.99 -17.65 -0.69
C LEU A 221 19.12 -16.62 -0.80
N GLY A 222 19.73 -16.51 -1.98
CA GLY A 222 20.51 -15.33 -2.35
C GLY A 222 19.59 -14.17 -2.68
N TYR A 223 19.97 -12.96 -2.31
CA TYR A 223 19.28 -11.74 -2.71
C TYR A 223 20.25 -10.59 -2.83
N GLU A 224 19.88 -9.59 -3.59
CA GLU A 224 20.54 -8.30 -3.64
C GLU A 224 19.68 -7.31 -2.84
N HIS A 225 20.31 -6.56 -1.94
CA HIS A 225 19.68 -5.38 -1.38
C HIS A 225 20.05 -4.21 -2.28
N ILE A 226 19.09 -3.63 -2.95
CA ILE A 226 19.33 -2.45 -3.79
C ILE A 226 18.80 -1.20 -3.11
N THR A 227 19.45 -0.07 -3.41
CA THR A 227 18.96 1.27 -3.04
C THR A 227 19.10 2.21 -4.23
N PHE A 228 18.22 3.21 -4.25
CA PHE A 228 18.26 4.34 -5.19
C PHE A 228 17.46 5.51 -4.60
N THR A 229 17.66 6.70 -5.14
CA THR A 229 16.91 7.89 -4.72
C THR A 229 15.46 7.79 -5.18
N SER A 230 14.48 8.04 -4.30
CA SER A 230 13.04 8.05 -4.64
C SER A 230 12.72 9.11 -5.69
N GLY A 231 13.24 10.32 -5.53
CA GLY A 231 12.94 11.46 -6.38
C GLY A 231 11.47 11.91 -6.33
N TRP A 232 10.64 11.28 -5.49
CA TRP A 232 9.26 11.70 -5.29
C TRP A 232 9.18 12.85 -4.28
N GLU A 233 8.42 13.87 -4.65
CA GLU A 233 8.06 14.98 -3.76
C GLU A 233 6.59 15.34 -3.97
N PRO A 234 5.88 15.76 -2.91
CA PRO A 234 4.56 16.36 -3.05
C PRO A 234 4.63 17.56 -4.00
N GLU A 235 3.66 17.69 -4.88
CA GLU A 235 3.66 18.75 -5.87
C GLU A 235 3.21 20.08 -5.28
N GLY A 236 3.91 21.17 -5.65
CA GLY A 236 3.63 22.52 -5.14
C GLY A 236 3.95 22.67 -3.66
N GLU A 237 3.54 23.81 -3.08
CA GLU A 237 3.68 24.14 -1.65
C GLU A 237 2.42 23.72 -0.86
N GLY A 238 1.93 22.51 -1.12
CA GLY A 238 0.72 21.98 -0.48
C GLY A 238 0.91 21.60 0.98
N PRO A 239 -0.21 21.40 1.71
CA PRO A 239 -0.19 20.94 3.09
C PRO A 239 0.62 19.65 3.27
N GLY A 240 1.29 19.52 4.42
CA GLY A 240 2.09 18.35 4.77
C GLY A 240 3.42 18.20 4.02
N ARG A 241 3.70 19.00 2.97
CA ARG A 241 4.93 18.89 2.17
C ARG A 241 6.20 18.94 3.02
N SER A 242 6.38 19.99 3.81
CA SER A 242 7.58 20.18 4.64
C SER A 242 7.73 19.05 5.65
N ARG A 243 6.64 18.61 6.28
CA ARG A 243 6.60 17.48 7.21
C ARG A 243 7.01 16.18 6.50
N TRP A 244 6.46 15.90 5.34
CA TRP A 244 6.81 14.71 4.56
C TRP A 244 8.28 14.71 4.14
N LEU A 245 8.79 15.82 3.65
CA LEU A 245 10.19 15.95 3.22
C LEU A 245 11.20 15.93 4.36
N SER A 246 10.78 16.18 5.61
CA SER A 246 11.63 16.03 6.80
C SER A 246 11.99 14.57 7.13
N HIS A 247 11.29 13.59 6.55
CA HIS A 247 11.64 12.18 6.66
C HIS A 247 12.83 11.83 5.73
N GLU A 248 14.03 12.26 6.07
CA GLU A 248 15.23 12.11 5.21
C GLU A 248 15.50 10.66 4.79
N ALA A 249 15.39 9.70 5.72
CA ALA A 249 15.57 8.27 5.44
C ALA A 249 14.58 7.75 4.37
N ASN A 250 13.42 8.37 4.27
CA ASN A 250 12.39 8.01 3.30
C ASN A 250 12.73 8.40 1.87
N ARG A 251 13.69 9.30 1.67
CA ARG A 251 14.16 9.71 0.33
C ARG A 251 14.92 8.60 -0.40
N THR A 252 15.45 7.62 0.32
CA THR A 252 16.13 6.45 -0.27
C THR A 252 15.16 5.27 -0.36
N VAL A 253 14.95 4.77 -1.56
CA VAL A 253 14.24 3.52 -1.78
C VAL A 253 15.17 2.35 -1.46
N HIS A 254 14.65 1.37 -0.76
CA HIS A 254 15.31 0.10 -0.49
C HIS A 254 14.47 -1.01 -1.09
N ALA A 255 15.08 -1.98 -1.76
CA ALA A 255 14.38 -3.15 -2.25
C ALA A 255 15.24 -4.41 -2.13
N ARG A 256 14.57 -5.55 -2.02
CA ARG A 256 15.21 -6.87 -2.00
C ARG A 256 14.91 -7.59 -3.30
N VAL A 257 15.94 -7.79 -4.10
CA VAL A 257 15.87 -8.47 -5.39
C VAL A 257 16.35 -9.90 -5.22
N SER A 258 15.54 -10.88 -5.55
CA SER A 258 15.93 -12.30 -5.51
C SER A 258 15.67 -12.92 -6.88
N ARG A 259 16.75 -13.33 -7.55
CA ARG A 259 16.71 -13.87 -8.89
C ARG A 259 16.53 -15.39 -8.83
N ALA A 260 15.70 -15.92 -9.71
CA ALA A 260 15.57 -17.36 -9.87
C ALA A 260 16.91 -17.95 -10.36
N PRO A 261 17.36 -19.08 -9.77
CA PRO A 261 18.65 -19.67 -10.13
C PRO A 261 18.61 -20.31 -11.52
N GLY A 262 19.78 -20.40 -12.15
CA GLY A 262 19.96 -21.03 -13.45
C GLY A 262 20.17 -20.02 -14.56
N ARG A 263 19.43 -20.18 -15.67
CA ARG A 263 19.49 -19.26 -16.82
C ARG A 263 18.87 -17.89 -16.48
N GLU A 264 19.08 -16.93 -17.34
CA GLU A 264 18.42 -15.63 -17.24
C GLU A 264 16.90 -15.78 -17.43
N HIS A 265 16.14 -15.44 -16.41
CA HIS A 265 14.68 -15.45 -16.43
C HIS A 265 14.16 -14.02 -16.62
N LYS A 266 13.18 -13.86 -17.51
CA LYS A 266 12.66 -12.55 -17.91
C LYS A 266 11.31 -12.20 -17.29
N SER A 267 10.76 -13.12 -16.48
CA SER A 267 9.53 -12.91 -15.73
C SER A 267 9.84 -12.37 -14.34
N TRP A 268 9.16 -11.28 -13.95
CA TRP A 268 9.38 -10.58 -12.70
C TRP A 268 8.07 -10.34 -11.94
N LEU A 269 8.10 -10.57 -10.64
CA LEU A 269 6.98 -10.25 -9.75
C LEU A 269 7.42 -9.20 -8.72
N ILE A 270 6.79 -8.03 -8.78
CA ILE A 270 7.00 -6.95 -7.82
C ILE A 270 6.03 -7.16 -6.65
N CYS A 271 6.57 -7.25 -5.45
CA CYS A 271 5.87 -7.70 -4.26
C CYS A 271 5.73 -6.56 -3.24
N ALA A 272 4.57 -5.95 -3.15
CA ALA A 272 4.28 -4.89 -2.20
C ALA A 272 3.88 -5.48 -0.83
N HIS A 273 4.68 -5.25 0.18
CA HIS A 273 4.48 -5.81 1.51
C HIS A 273 3.37 -5.11 2.30
N GLY A 274 2.81 -5.78 3.31
CA GLY A 274 1.83 -5.21 4.23
C GLY A 274 2.45 -4.32 5.31
N PHE A 275 1.58 -3.63 6.03
CA PHE A 275 1.96 -2.84 7.21
C PHE A 275 2.72 -3.70 8.23
N GLY A 276 3.74 -3.14 8.86
CA GLY A 276 4.57 -3.83 9.84
C GLY A 276 5.67 -4.73 9.27
N MET A 277 5.75 -4.85 7.94
CA MET A 277 6.81 -5.57 7.22
C MET A 277 7.92 -4.61 6.74
N GLY A 278 8.82 -5.06 5.89
CA GLY A 278 9.89 -4.23 5.34
C GLY A 278 11.16 -4.14 6.21
N THR A 279 11.14 -4.70 7.41
CA THR A 279 12.28 -4.67 8.35
C THR A 279 13.24 -5.84 8.18
N SER A 280 12.78 -6.98 7.65
CA SER A 280 13.52 -8.23 7.58
C SER A 280 13.43 -8.89 6.21
N ALA A 281 14.58 -9.03 5.52
CA ALA A 281 14.65 -9.74 4.25
C ALA A 281 14.13 -11.19 4.35
N SER A 282 14.36 -11.87 5.49
CA SER A 282 13.85 -13.23 5.71
C SER A 282 12.34 -13.29 5.73
N MET A 283 11.72 -12.37 6.45
CA MET A 283 10.26 -12.31 6.56
C MET A 283 9.65 -11.91 5.22
N ASP A 284 10.18 -10.89 4.58
CA ASP A 284 9.63 -10.33 3.35
C ASP A 284 9.70 -11.33 2.19
N LEU A 285 10.86 -11.94 1.95
CA LEU A 285 11.02 -12.93 0.88
C LEU A 285 10.20 -14.21 1.12
N ARG A 286 10.05 -14.63 2.40
CA ARG A 286 9.22 -15.80 2.73
C ARG A 286 7.72 -15.53 2.59
N ALA A 287 7.27 -14.34 2.93
CA ALA A 287 5.87 -13.94 2.84
C ALA A 287 5.34 -14.10 1.41
N PHE A 288 6.17 -13.77 0.43
CA PHE A 288 5.85 -13.92 -1.00
C PHE A 288 6.23 -15.28 -1.58
N ARG A 289 6.64 -16.25 -0.74
CA ARG A 289 6.97 -17.61 -1.19
C ARG A 289 8.02 -17.65 -2.31
N THR A 290 9.04 -16.78 -2.20
CA THR A 290 10.08 -16.58 -3.24
C THR A 290 10.66 -17.88 -3.78
N LYS A 291 10.95 -18.87 -2.92
CA LYS A 291 11.45 -20.18 -3.39
C LYS A 291 10.49 -20.90 -4.34
N GLN A 292 9.18 -20.70 -4.17
CA GLN A 292 8.17 -21.29 -5.05
C GLN A 292 8.10 -20.55 -6.38
N LEU A 293 8.21 -19.23 -6.36
CA LEU A 293 8.27 -18.41 -7.56
C LEU A 293 9.52 -18.72 -8.38
N HIS A 294 10.68 -18.89 -7.71
CA HIS A 294 11.92 -19.28 -8.36
C HIS A 294 11.83 -20.63 -9.11
N ARG A 295 11.09 -21.62 -8.58
CA ARG A 295 10.87 -22.90 -9.30
C ARG A 295 10.10 -22.73 -10.61
N ARG A 296 9.42 -21.60 -10.77
CA ARG A 296 8.71 -21.21 -12.00
C ARG A 296 9.47 -20.20 -12.85
N GLY A 297 10.77 -20.01 -12.57
CA GLY A 297 11.59 -19.04 -13.29
C GLY A 297 11.21 -17.58 -13.07
N ILE A 298 10.54 -17.24 -11.93
CA ILE A 298 10.11 -15.88 -11.66
C ILE A 298 11.06 -15.20 -10.69
N ASN A 299 11.63 -14.10 -11.12
CA ASN A 299 12.41 -13.17 -10.28
C ASN A 299 11.49 -12.36 -9.37
N VAL A 300 11.94 -12.06 -8.18
CA VAL A 300 11.15 -11.36 -7.15
C VAL A 300 11.83 -10.09 -6.73
N VAL A 301 11.07 -8.99 -6.67
CA VAL A 301 11.50 -7.75 -6.03
C VAL A 301 10.53 -7.40 -4.93
N VAL A 302 11.03 -7.12 -3.73
CA VAL A 302 10.25 -6.64 -2.60
C VAL A 302 10.74 -5.24 -2.23
N PRO A 303 10.15 -4.17 -2.79
CA PRO A 303 10.43 -2.79 -2.37
C PRO A 303 9.97 -2.57 -0.93
N VAL A 304 10.72 -1.80 -0.17
CA VAL A 304 10.33 -1.35 1.17
C VAL A 304 9.45 -0.12 1.01
N LEU A 305 8.24 -0.17 1.53
CA LEU A 305 7.28 0.95 1.46
C LEU A 305 7.78 2.16 2.28
N PRO A 306 7.33 3.38 1.96
CA PRO A 306 7.66 4.58 2.73
C PRO A 306 7.44 4.40 4.23
N LEU A 307 8.32 4.99 5.03
CA LEU A 307 8.32 4.97 6.50
C LEU A 307 8.40 3.57 7.14
N HIS A 308 8.76 2.54 6.36
CA HIS A 308 9.01 1.18 6.89
C HIS A 308 10.50 0.85 6.90
N GLY A 309 10.90 0.02 7.86
CA GLY A 309 12.27 -0.52 7.94
C GLY A 309 13.35 0.56 7.85
N PRO A 310 14.31 0.46 6.93
CA PRO A 310 15.39 1.45 6.79
C PRO A 310 14.94 2.82 6.29
N ARG A 311 13.69 2.99 5.86
CA ARG A 311 13.10 4.25 5.41
C ARG A 311 12.40 5.02 6.53
N ALA A 312 12.31 4.45 7.73
CA ALA A 312 11.63 5.05 8.86
C ALA A 312 12.53 6.08 9.56
N SER A 313 11.93 7.15 10.07
CA SER A 313 12.60 8.20 10.85
C SER A 313 12.41 7.98 12.37
N GLY A 314 12.18 6.75 12.80
CA GLY A 314 11.95 6.39 14.21
C GLY A 314 11.21 5.08 14.34
N ARG A 315 9.91 5.08 14.16
CA ARG A 315 9.08 3.86 14.19
C ARG A 315 9.21 3.10 12.87
N VAL A 316 9.68 1.85 12.93
CA VAL A 316 10.16 1.13 11.74
C VAL A 316 9.10 0.31 11.00
N ARG A 317 7.87 0.29 11.48
CA ARG A 317 6.80 -0.57 10.94
C ARG A 317 5.74 0.15 10.12
N GLY A 318 5.98 1.43 9.79
CA GLY A 318 5.03 2.28 9.09
C GLY A 318 4.00 2.97 10.00
N GLU A 319 4.22 2.94 11.32
CA GLU A 319 3.29 3.52 12.29
C GLU A 319 3.04 5.00 12.01
N ASP A 320 4.04 5.72 11.48
CA ASP A 320 3.92 7.14 11.16
C ASP A 320 3.00 7.44 9.96
N LEU A 321 2.58 6.41 9.20
CA LEU A 321 1.51 6.52 8.19
C LEU A 321 0.10 6.45 8.81
N MET A 322 -0.02 6.07 10.07
CA MET A 322 -1.30 5.81 10.75
C MET A 322 -1.57 6.84 11.85
N THR A 323 -1.24 8.10 11.57
CA THR A 323 -1.48 9.25 12.45
C THR A 323 -2.76 9.98 12.07
N ILE A 324 -3.11 11.03 12.81
CA ILE A 324 -4.22 11.94 12.47
C ILE A 324 -3.90 12.80 11.24
N ASP A 325 -2.62 12.94 10.90
CA ASP A 325 -2.15 13.67 9.71
C ASP A 325 -2.41 12.85 8.44
N LEU A 326 -3.67 12.76 8.03
CA LEU A 326 -4.09 11.93 6.91
C LEU A 326 -3.52 12.37 5.57
N VAL A 327 -3.03 13.60 5.45
CA VAL A 327 -2.29 14.07 4.28
C VAL A 327 -0.96 13.31 4.12
N ASP A 328 -0.31 12.93 5.22
CA ASP A 328 0.91 12.11 5.17
C ASP A 328 0.61 10.68 4.65
N ALA A 329 -0.58 10.15 4.92
CA ALA A 329 -1.01 8.89 4.33
C ALA A 329 -1.20 9.03 2.79
N ILE A 330 -1.73 10.16 2.31
CA ILE A 330 -1.82 10.45 0.86
C ILE A 330 -0.42 10.49 0.26
N HIS A 331 0.51 11.24 0.85
CA HIS A 331 1.90 11.33 0.38
C HIS A 331 2.58 9.96 0.41
N GLY A 332 2.37 9.17 1.46
CA GLY A 332 2.94 7.83 1.60
C GLY A 332 2.46 6.86 0.53
N MET A 333 1.17 6.86 0.21
CA MET A 333 0.63 5.99 -0.85
C MET A 333 1.05 6.45 -2.23
N ALA A 334 1.10 7.75 -2.47
CA ALA A 334 1.58 8.32 -3.72
C ALA A 334 3.07 7.99 -3.96
N GLN A 335 3.92 8.20 -2.96
CA GLN A 335 5.34 7.84 -3.03
C GLN A 335 5.53 6.32 -3.19
N ALA A 336 4.76 5.49 -2.47
CA ALA A 336 4.83 4.04 -2.63
C ALA A 336 4.51 3.62 -4.07
N THR A 337 3.48 4.21 -4.66
CA THR A 337 3.09 3.96 -6.06
C THR A 337 4.22 4.38 -7.02
N TRP A 338 4.76 5.58 -6.84
CA TRP A 338 5.89 6.09 -7.61
C TRP A 338 7.11 5.18 -7.52
N ASP A 339 7.52 4.79 -6.31
CA ASP A 339 8.70 3.96 -6.08
C ASP A 339 8.57 2.56 -6.71
N LEU A 340 7.39 1.94 -6.61
CA LEU A 340 7.14 0.66 -7.26
C LEU A 340 7.17 0.79 -8.78
N ARG A 341 6.64 1.88 -9.34
CA ARG A 341 6.70 2.16 -10.78
C ARG A 341 8.15 2.39 -11.24
N ARG A 342 9.00 3.04 -10.43
CA ARG A 342 10.45 3.13 -10.71
C ARG A 342 11.12 1.75 -10.72
N VAL A 343 10.76 0.86 -9.79
CA VAL A 343 11.25 -0.52 -9.79
C VAL A 343 10.78 -1.28 -11.04
N ILE A 344 9.53 -1.10 -11.48
CA ILE A 344 9.01 -1.71 -12.71
C ILE A 344 9.82 -1.24 -13.93
N ARG A 345 10.08 0.05 -14.04
CA ARG A 345 10.92 0.60 -15.12
C ARG A 345 12.33 0.05 -15.06
N TRP A 346 12.94 0.00 -13.88
CA TRP A 346 14.27 -0.57 -13.71
C TRP A 346 14.34 -2.03 -14.15
N VAL A 347 13.37 -2.88 -13.78
CA VAL A 347 13.40 -4.28 -14.23
C VAL A 347 13.15 -4.41 -15.72
N ARG A 348 12.32 -3.57 -16.32
CA ARG A 348 12.07 -3.56 -17.78
C ARG A 348 13.29 -3.08 -18.57
N GLU A 349 13.79 -1.92 -18.23
CA GLU A 349 14.77 -1.19 -19.05
C GLU A 349 16.21 -1.58 -18.74
N THR A 350 16.50 -1.99 -17.49
CA THR A 350 17.86 -2.31 -17.05
C THR A 350 18.09 -3.81 -16.87
N GLN A 351 17.04 -4.57 -16.50
CA GLN A 351 17.17 -6.01 -16.20
C GLN A 351 16.58 -6.90 -17.31
N GLY A 352 16.11 -6.33 -18.40
CA GLY A 352 15.58 -7.07 -19.54
C GLY A 352 14.31 -7.85 -19.25
N ALA A 353 13.46 -7.35 -18.32
CA ALA A 353 12.19 -8.01 -18.02
C ALA A 353 11.24 -7.94 -19.22
N GLU A 354 10.74 -9.08 -19.67
CA GLU A 354 9.73 -9.19 -20.73
C GLU A 354 8.31 -9.26 -20.16
N SER A 355 8.16 -9.77 -18.93
CA SER A 355 6.86 -9.90 -18.27
C SER A 355 6.97 -9.48 -16.82
N VAL A 356 6.15 -8.49 -16.41
CA VAL A 356 6.16 -7.94 -15.05
C VAL A 356 4.76 -7.96 -14.46
N GLY A 357 4.58 -8.65 -13.33
CA GLY A 357 3.34 -8.64 -12.55
C GLY A 357 3.54 -7.97 -11.20
N VAL A 358 2.43 -7.65 -10.54
CA VAL A 358 2.43 -7.03 -9.20
C VAL A 358 1.56 -7.85 -8.26
N ILE A 359 2.08 -8.13 -7.06
CA ILE A 359 1.30 -8.73 -5.96
C ILE A 359 1.45 -7.86 -4.71
N GLY A 360 0.37 -7.64 -3.99
CA GLY A 360 0.42 -6.94 -2.72
C GLY A 360 -0.47 -7.57 -1.65
N TYR A 361 -0.07 -7.39 -0.38
CA TYR A 361 -0.85 -7.85 0.77
C TYR A 361 -1.25 -6.67 1.66
N SER A 362 -2.52 -6.59 2.07
CA SER A 362 -3.03 -5.56 2.99
C SER A 362 -2.77 -4.14 2.44
N LEU A 363 -1.97 -3.33 3.13
CA LEU A 363 -1.51 -2.02 2.65
C LEU A 363 -0.79 -2.13 1.30
N GLY A 364 0.03 -3.16 1.13
CA GLY A 364 0.70 -3.42 -0.15
C GLY A 364 -0.28 -3.77 -1.28
N ALA A 365 -1.46 -4.32 -0.98
CA ALA A 365 -2.48 -4.57 -1.99
C ALA A 365 -3.15 -3.26 -2.46
N LEU A 366 -3.27 -2.25 -1.60
CA LEU A 366 -3.67 -0.90 -2.00
C LEU A 366 -2.65 -0.33 -3.00
N VAL A 367 -1.36 -0.39 -2.65
CA VAL A 367 -0.29 0.10 -3.54
C VAL A 367 -0.26 -0.69 -4.85
N ALA A 368 -0.39 -2.02 -4.81
CA ALA A 368 -0.46 -2.85 -6.02
C ALA A 368 -1.66 -2.48 -6.92
N ALA A 369 -2.80 -2.15 -6.33
CA ALA A 369 -3.98 -1.72 -7.07
C ALA A 369 -3.80 -0.32 -7.68
N LEU A 370 -3.13 0.61 -7.00
CA LEU A 370 -2.77 1.91 -7.55
C LEU A 370 -1.75 1.77 -8.71
N VAL A 371 -0.76 0.89 -8.56
CA VAL A 371 0.18 0.58 -9.65
C VAL A 371 -0.56 -0.02 -10.85
N ALA A 372 -1.51 -0.94 -10.62
CA ALA A 372 -2.32 -1.53 -11.69
C ALA A 372 -3.25 -0.53 -12.40
N ALA A 373 -3.52 0.61 -11.78
CA ALA A 373 -4.28 1.72 -12.39
C ALA A 373 -3.37 2.74 -13.11
N THR A 374 -2.07 2.75 -12.83
CA THR A 374 -1.14 3.78 -13.34
C THR A 374 -0.04 3.24 -14.24
N GLU A 375 0.20 1.92 -14.26
CA GLU A 375 1.16 1.25 -15.15
C GLU A 375 0.44 0.47 -16.24
N ASP A 376 0.99 0.55 -17.45
CA ASP A 376 0.54 -0.21 -18.60
C ASP A 376 1.31 -1.57 -18.68
N ASP A 377 0.75 -2.53 -19.42
CA ASP A 377 1.40 -3.80 -19.77
C ASP A 377 1.87 -4.64 -18.57
N LEU A 378 1.10 -4.62 -17.48
CA LEU A 378 1.33 -5.55 -16.39
C LEU A 378 0.77 -6.95 -16.73
N ALA A 379 1.57 -7.97 -16.52
CA ALA A 379 1.18 -9.37 -16.71
C ALA A 379 0.01 -9.78 -15.80
N CYS A 380 -0.02 -9.25 -14.56
CA CYS A 380 -1.12 -9.46 -13.63
C CYS A 380 -1.08 -8.47 -12.45
N VAL A 381 -2.21 -8.38 -11.75
CA VAL A 381 -2.29 -7.82 -10.41
C VAL A 381 -2.97 -8.80 -9.46
N ILE A 382 -2.33 -9.06 -8.31
CA ILE A 382 -2.86 -9.94 -7.27
C ILE A 382 -3.01 -9.13 -5.98
N ALA A 383 -4.26 -8.83 -5.59
CA ALA A 383 -4.58 -8.08 -4.37
C ALA A 383 -5.01 -9.05 -3.26
N GLY A 384 -4.15 -9.23 -2.27
CA GLY A 384 -4.40 -10.12 -1.13
C GLY A 384 -4.84 -9.37 0.11
N VAL A 385 -5.96 -9.78 0.73
CA VAL A 385 -6.54 -9.16 1.95
C VAL A 385 -6.49 -7.62 1.89
N PRO A 386 -6.95 -7.00 0.78
CA PRO A 386 -6.63 -5.61 0.47
C PRO A 386 -7.24 -4.61 1.44
N VAL A 387 -6.49 -3.57 1.76
CA VAL A 387 -7.01 -2.27 2.20
C VAL A 387 -7.30 -1.46 0.93
N VAL A 388 -8.44 -0.79 0.83
CA VAL A 388 -8.80 0.06 -0.31
C VAL A 388 -9.46 1.37 0.10
N ASP A 389 -9.93 1.45 1.35
CA ASP A 389 -10.56 2.60 1.94
C ASP A 389 -9.88 2.88 3.29
N LEU A 390 -8.91 3.80 3.27
CA LEU A 390 -8.13 4.15 4.45
C LEU A 390 -8.98 4.84 5.51
N LEU A 391 -9.97 5.65 5.13
CA LEU A 391 -10.81 6.35 6.09
C LEU A 391 -11.72 5.39 6.86
N ASP A 392 -12.26 4.34 6.19
CA ASP A 392 -12.96 3.25 6.88
C ASP A 392 -12.03 2.48 7.83
N LEU A 393 -10.77 2.26 7.41
CA LEU A 393 -9.76 1.61 8.24
C LEU A 393 -9.47 2.44 9.51
N TYR A 394 -9.22 3.75 9.38
CA TYR A 394 -9.02 4.68 10.50
C TYR A 394 -10.23 4.69 11.43
N ARG A 395 -11.45 4.88 10.90
CA ARG A 395 -12.68 4.88 11.69
C ARG A 395 -12.87 3.58 12.47
N ARG A 396 -12.56 2.45 11.85
CA ARG A 396 -12.69 1.11 12.45
C ARG A 396 -11.68 0.86 13.56
N HIS A 397 -10.44 1.28 13.36
CA HIS A 397 -9.34 0.93 14.27
C HIS A 397 -9.02 2.03 15.29
N SER A 398 -9.54 3.22 15.16
CA SER A 398 -9.45 4.26 16.19
C SER A 398 -10.29 3.89 17.42
N PRO A 399 -9.86 4.29 18.63
CA PRO A 399 -10.73 4.30 19.79
C PRO A 399 -12.05 5.05 19.50
N PRO A 400 -13.19 4.64 20.04
CA PRO A 400 -14.50 5.24 19.69
C PRO A 400 -14.64 6.73 19.97
N ASP A 401 -13.94 7.24 20.98
CA ASP A 401 -13.85 8.66 21.32
C ASP A 401 -13.01 9.43 20.30
N ILE A 402 -11.86 8.90 19.91
CA ILE A 402 -10.99 9.43 18.85
C ILE A 402 -11.74 9.49 17.52
N ALA A 403 -12.40 8.40 17.12
CA ALA A 403 -13.17 8.35 15.87
C ALA A 403 -14.31 9.39 15.87
N ARG A 404 -15.02 9.57 17.00
CA ARG A 404 -16.08 10.59 17.12
C ARG A 404 -15.55 12.01 17.04
N LEU A 405 -14.40 12.28 17.65
CA LEU A 405 -13.76 13.59 17.55
C LEU A 405 -13.28 13.86 16.13
N ALA A 406 -12.67 12.88 15.47
CA ALA A 406 -12.25 13.00 14.08
C ALA A 406 -13.44 13.26 13.13
N ASP A 407 -14.56 12.56 13.32
CA ASP A 407 -15.80 12.83 12.58
C ASP A 407 -16.37 14.23 12.89
N ALA A 408 -16.38 14.64 14.15
CA ALA A 408 -16.90 15.97 14.57
C ALA A 408 -16.06 17.14 14.00
N HIS A 409 -14.76 16.95 13.84
CA HIS A 409 -13.86 17.93 13.21
C HIS A 409 -13.76 17.78 11.68
N GLY A 410 -14.48 16.84 11.06
CA GLY A 410 -14.48 16.62 9.63
C GLY A 410 -13.25 15.87 9.07
N VAL A 411 -12.34 15.41 9.95
CA VAL A 411 -11.10 14.70 9.55
C VAL A 411 -11.38 13.38 8.84
N LEU A 412 -12.52 12.74 9.12
CA LEU A 412 -12.96 11.52 8.43
C LEU A 412 -14.18 11.75 7.51
N GLY A 413 -14.51 13.02 7.23
CA GLY A 413 -15.67 13.42 6.43
C GLY A 413 -15.42 13.42 4.92
N GLN A 414 -16.33 14.10 4.18
CA GLN A 414 -16.27 14.15 2.71
C GLN A 414 -15.00 14.84 2.19
N VAL A 415 -14.54 15.91 2.85
CA VAL A 415 -13.29 16.60 2.47
C VAL A 415 -12.09 15.65 2.48
N ALA A 416 -12.00 14.79 3.49
CA ALA A 416 -10.96 13.77 3.56
C ALA A 416 -11.14 12.71 2.46
N ALA A 417 -12.38 12.31 2.17
CA ALA A 417 -12.66 11.35 1.11
C ALA A 417 -12.27 11.91 -0.27
N ASP A 418 -12.59 13.18 -0.54
CA ASP A 418 -12.19 13.86 -1.76
C ASP A 418 -10.65 13.94 -1.87
N ALA A 419 -9.96 14.38 -0.82
CA ALA A 419 -8.50 14.45 -0.82
C ALA A 419 -7.84 13.07 -0.99
N HIS A 420 -8.42 11.99 -0.45
CA HIS A 420 -7.89 10.63 -0.60
C HIS A 420 -8.22 10.00 -1.96
N SER A 421 -9.08 10.60 -2.79
CA SER A 421 -9.50 10.03 -4.06
C SER A 421 -8.31 9.73 -4.98
N VAL A 422 -7.29 10.58 -5.00
CA VAL A 422 -6.08 10.42 -5.82
C VAL A 422 -5.23 9.20 -5.45
N VAL A 423 -5.37 8.68 -4.23
CA VAL A 423 -4.70 7.47 -3.75
C VAL A 423 -5.69 6.36 -3.38
N SER A 424 -6.92 6.45 -3.85
CA SER A 424 -7.93 5.41 -3.69
C SER A 424 -8.00 4.56 -4.96
N PRO A 425 -7.72 3.24 -4.88
CA PRO A 425 -7.87 2.37 -6.04
C PRO A 425 -9.33 2.22 -6.50
N LEU A 426 -10.29 2.73 -5.71
CA LEU A 426 -11.71 2.76 -6.07
C LEU A 426 -12.09 3.99 -6.91
N ALA A 427 -11.19 4.95 -7.07
CA ALA A 427 -11.38 6.15 -7.89
C ALA A 427 -10.59 6.09 -9.21
N LEU A 428 -9.82 5.03 -9.44
CA LEU A 428 -8.98 4.85 -10.62
C LEU A 428 -9.32 3.54 -11.33
N ASP A 429 -9.40 3.58 -12.66
CA ASP A 429 -9.65 2.40 -13.47
C ASP A 429 -8.42 1.49 -13.53
N CYS A 430 -8.61 0.20 -13.33
CA CYS A 430 -7.53 -0.79 -13.44
C CYS A 430 -7.17 -1.01 -14.91
N LYS A 431 -5.90 -0.80 -15.29
CA LYS A 431 -5.40 -1.01 -16.67
C LYS A 431 -5.06 -2.46 -16.99
N VAL A 432 -4.89 -3.30 -15.97
CA VAL A 432 -4.59 -4.73 -16.18
C VAL A 432 -5.79 -5.42 -16.82
N PRO A 433 -5.62 -6.30 -17.82
CA PRO A 433 -6.74 -7.05 -18.41
C PRO A 433 -7.56 -7.81 -17.37
N PHE A 434 -8.86 -7.91 -17.57
CA PHE A 434 -9.81 -8.51 -16.62
C PHE A 434 -9.38 -9.92 -16.16
N GLU A 435 -8.90 -10.76 -17.07
CA GLU A 435 -8.49 -12.14 -16.83
C GLU A 435 -7.19 -12.25 -16.02
N ARG A 436 -6.50 -11.12 -15.83
CA ARG A 436 -5.23 -11.01 -15.11
C ARG A 436 -5.37 -10.26 -13.77
N ARG A 437 -6.60 -9.99 -13.34
CA ARG A 437 -6.92 -9.39 -12.05
C ARG A 437 -7.32 -10.48 -11.07
N TYR A 438 -6.70 -10.49 -9.89
CA TYR A 438 -6.92 -11.53 -8.88
C TYR A 438 -7.10 -10.90 -7.51
N VAL A 439 -8.10 -11.37 -6.75
CA VAL A 439 -8.36 -10.91 -5.38
C VAL A 439 -8.47 -12.12 -4.47
N PHE A 440 -7.88 -12.07 -3.27
CA PHE A 440 -8.20 -13.05 -2.24
C PHE A 440 -8.44 -12.40 -0.88
N ALA A 441 -9.32 -12.99 -0.06
CA ALA A 441 -9.74 -12.39 1.19
C ALA A 441 -10.14 -13.40 2.26
N GLY A 442 -9.86 -13.06 3.52
CA GLY A 442 -10.31 -13.78 4.69
C GLY A 442 -11.72 -13.38 5.09
N LEU A 443 -12.62 -14.36 5.26
CA LEU A 443 -14.01 -14.11 5.67
C LEU A 443 -14.13 -13.66 7.13
N ALA A 444 -13.11 -13.89 7.94
CA ALA A 444 -13.06 -13.48 9.34
C ALA A 444 -11.94 -12.46 9.60
N ASP A 445 -11.48 -11.78 8.56
CA ASP A 445 -10.47 -10.73 8.64
C ASP A 445 -10.95 -9.60 9.55
N ARG A 446 -10.14 -9.30 10.58
CA ARG A 446 -10.43 -8.27 11.58
C ARG A 446 -9.68 -6.97 11.30
N MET A 447 -8.63 -7.01 10.46
CA MET A 447 -7.80 -5.86 10.12
C MET A 447 -8.37 -5.13 8.89
N SER A 448 -8.29 -5.74 7.69
CA SER A 448 -8.96 -5.24 6.48
C SER A 448 -10.13 -6.18 6.16
N THR A 449 -11.31 -5.83 6.60
CA THR A 449 -12.46 -6.73 6.52
C THR A 449 -12.76 -7.22 5.10
N PHE A 450 -13.48 -8.34 4.98
CA PHE A 450 -13.95 -8.82 3.68
C PHE A 450 -14.68 -7.71 2.87
N GLY A 451 -15.32 -6.76 3.56
CA GLY A 451 -15.95 -5.59 2.91
C GLY A 451 -14.97 -4.75 2.09
N GLN A 452 -13.73 -4.58 2.54
CA GLN A 452 -12.68 -3.88 1.79
C GLN A 452 -12.35 -4.64 0.48
N ALA A 453 -12.11 -5.93 0.57
CA ALA A 453 -11.85 -6.77 -0.60
C ALA A 453 -13.05 -6.82 -1.57
N ARG A 454 -14.28 -6.84 -1.03
CA ARG A 454 -15.51 -6.80 -1.83
C ARG A 454 -15.67 -5.50 -2.60
N LYS A 455 -15.31 -4.35 -1.99
CA LYS A 455 -15.30 -3.05 -2.69
C LYS A 455 -14.39 -3.10 -3.92
N LEU A 456 -13.15 -3.58 -3.77
CA LEU A 456 -12.20 -3.71 -4.88
C LEU A 456 -12.67 -4.70 -5.93
N TRP A 457 -13.15 -5.86 -5.50
CA TRP A 457 -13.66 -6.90 -6.39
C TRP A 457 -14.83 -6.40 -7.26
N LEU A 458 -15.75 -5.64 -6.68
CA LEU A 458 -16.86 -5.03 -7.42
C LEU A 458 -16.38 -3.94 -8.37
N HIS A 459 -15.45 -3.10 -7.93
CA HIS A 459 -14.84 -2.03 -8.74
C HIS A 459 -14.06 -2.58 -9.94
N TRP A 460 -13.46 -3.75 -9.78
CA TRP A 460 -12.74 -4.43 -10.85
C TRP A 460 -13.60 -5.34 -11.73
N ASP A 461 -14.93 -5.20 -11.70
CA ASP A 461 -15.91 -5.98 -12.47
C ASP A 461 -16.01 -7.46 -12.10
N ARG A 462 -15.71 -7.81 -10.84
CA ARG A 462 -15.80 -9.16 -10.28
C ARG A 462 -14.82 -10.17 -10.91
N PRO A 463 -13.52 -9.92 -10.91
CA PRO A 463 -12.53 -10.84 -11.43
C PRO A 463 -12.43 -12.10 -10.59
N ALA A 464 -11.40 -12.92 -10.83
CA ALA A 464 -11.14 -14.10 -10.03
C ALA A 464 -11.00 -13.78 -8.53
N LEU A 465 -11.79 -14.45 -7.68
CA LEU A 465 -11.83 -14.26 -6.24
C LEU A 465 -11.64 -15.58 -5.50
N ALA A 466 -10.67 -15.62 -4.58
CA ALA A 466 -10.54 -16.70 -3.62
C ALA A 466 -10.88 -16.21 -2.21
N THR A 467 -11.85 -16.84 -1.56
CA THR A 467 -12.14 -16.61 -0.15
C THR A 467 -11.68 -17.78 0.71
N TYR A 468 -11.29 -17.51 1.94
CA TYR A 468 -10.95 -18.57 2.90
C TYR A 468 -11.57 -18.26 4.29
N ALA A 469 -11.92 -19.32 5.01
CA ALA A 469 -12.46 -19.21 6.35
C ALA A 469 -11.34 -18.95 7.35
N GLY A 470 -10.81 -17.72 7.37
CA GLY A 470 -9.68 -17.33 8.20
C GLY A 470 -9.61 -15.82 8.41
N SER A 471 -8.66 -15.42 9.24
CA SER A 471 -8.37 -14.04 9.62
C SER A 471 -7.42 -13.35 8.62
N HIS A 472 -7.02 -12.09 8.92
CA HIS A 472 -6.10 -11.31 8.10
C HIS A 472 -4.79 -12.05 7.80
N VAL A 473 -4.12 -12.56 8.84
CA VAL A 473 -2.86 -13.32 8.70
C VAL A 473 -3.05 -14.79 8.31
N GLY A 474 -4.29 -15.26 8.28
CA GLY A 474 -4.63 -16.67 8.02
C GLY A 474 -4.28 -17.13 6.60
N PHE A 475 -4.12 -16.20 5.64
CA PHE A 475 -3.77 -16.55 4.27
C PHE A 475 -2.42 -17.24 4.14
N PHE A 476 -1.46 -16.93 5.01
CA PHE A 476 -0.17 -17.61 5.04
C PHE A 476 -0.27 -19.13 5.22
N PHE A 477 -1.32 -19.59 5.90
CA PHE A 477 -1.58 -21.01 6.19
C PHE A 477 -2.63 -21.63 5.28
N SER A 478 -3.32 -20.83 4.44
CA SER A 478 -4.40 -21.30 3.57
C SER A 478 -3.88 -22.00 2.32
N GLY A 479 -4.12 -23.32 2.22
CA GLY A 479 -3.82 -24.07 0.99
C GLY A 479 -4.64 -23.61 -0.22
N ARG A 480 -5.85 -23.07 -0.01
CA ARG A 480 -6.69 -22.49 -1.06
C ARG A 480 -6.05 -21.23 -1.64
N VAL A 481 -5.60 -20.31 -0.78
CA VAL A 481 -4.91 -19.10 -1.24
C VAL A 481 -3.61 -19.44 -1.96
N ARG A 482 -2.85 -20.40 -1.43
CA ARG A 482 -1.60 -20.83 -2.09
C ARG A 482 -1.84 -21.32 -3.50
N ARG A 483 -2.83 -22.22 -3.71
CA ARG A 483 -3.20 -22.69 -5.06
C ARG A 483 -3.66 -21.53 -5.93
N PHE A 484 -4.54 -20.68 -5.43
CA PHE A 484 -5.04 -19.53 -6.18
C PHE A 484 -3.93 -18.59 -6.67
N VAL A 485 -2.95 -18.27 -5.82
CA VAL A 485 -1.79 -17.45 -6.23
C VAL A 485 -0.91 -18.23 -7.23
N ASP A 486 -0.72 -19.53 -7.01
CA ASP A 486 0.03 -20.37 -7.93
C ASP A 486 -0.63 -20.44 -9.32
N ASP A 487 -1.95 -20.56 -9.38
CA ASP A 487 -2.73 -20.53 -10.62
C ASP A 487 -2.69 -19.15 -11.28
N ALA A 488 -2.85 -18.09 -10.51
CA ALA A 488 -2.76 -16.70 -11.00
C ALA A 488 -1.40 -16.44 -11.67
N VAL A 489 -0.33 -16.88 -11.04
CA VAL A 489 1.04 -16.73 -11.57
C VAL A 489 1.20 -17.60 -12.86
N SER A 490 0.78 -18.86 -12.84
CA SER A 490 0.89 -19.74 -14.02
C SER A 490 0.08 -19.24 -15.21
N ASN A 491 -1.08 -18.64 -14.97
CA ASN A 491 -1.92 -18.09 -16.04
C ASN A 491 -1.40 -16.76 -16.61
N SER A 492 -0.53 -16.07 -15.86
CA SER A 492 -0.13 -14.69 -16.17
C SER A 492 1.26 -14.57 -16.75
N PHE A 493 2.13 -15.52 -16.46
CA PHE A 493 3.49 -15.53 -16.98
C PHE A 493 3.68 -16.63 -18.02
N PRO A 494 4.48 -16.39 -19.07
CA PRO A 494 4.79 -17.43 -20.04
C PRO A 494 5.44 -18.62 -19.34
N SER A 495 5.00 -19.83 -19.72
CA SER A 495 5.67 -21.05 -19.31
C SER A 495 7.08 -21.04 -19.88
N ASP A 496 8.07 -21.32 -19.06
CA ASP A 496 9.43 -21.43 -19.52
C ASP A 496 9.56 -22.62 -20.49
N PRO A 497 10.07 -22.47 -21.74
CA PRO A 497 10.12 -23.56 -22.72
C PRO A 497 10.96 -24.80 -22.32
N GLY A 498 11.38 -24.87 -21.08
CA GLY A 498 12.14 -25.98 -20.50
C GLY A 498 11.62 -26.49 -19.16
N ASP A 499 10.39 -26.14 -18.79
CA ASP A 499 9.71 -26.74 -17.63
C ASP A 499 9.10 -28.09 -18.10
N PRO A 500 9.41 -29.24 -17.42
CA PRO A 500 8.99 -30.59 -17.85
C PRO A 500 7.50 -30.85 -17.61
#